data_ce610a5faf8aa1e8e4b0c4c7ff6d7519
#
_entry.id   ce610a5faf8aa1e8e4b0c4c7ff6d7519
#
_cell.length_a   1.000
_cell.length_b   1.000
_cell.length_c   1.000
_cell.angle_alpha   90.00
_cell.angle_beta   90.00
_cell.angle_gamma   90.00
#
_symmetry.space_group_name_H-M   'P 1'
#
loop_
_entity.id
_entity.type
_entity.pdbx_description
1 polymer ?
#
loop_
_entity_poly.entity_id
_entity_poly.type
_entity_poly.pdbx_seq_one_letter_code
_entity_poly.pdbx_strand_id
1 'polypeptide(L)'
;MIKADLTNKIAKELNLSKQEAEEGVNLFFVTIKGAIQRGEEIELRGFGSFRYRERAARTGRNPRTGEPVQVPAKKVLYFKPSKLLKNLINKK
;
A
#
# COMPACT_ATOMS: atom_id res chain seq x y z
N MET A 1 6.44 -1.45 -14.22
CA MET A 1 6.52 -2.77 -13.58
C MET A 1 5.14 -3.21 -13.12
N ILE A 2 4.76 -4.43 -13.42
CA ILE A 2 3.54 -5.04 -12.95
C ILE A 2 3.87 -6.27 -12.12
N LYS A 3 2.86 -6.86 -11.48
CA LYS A 3 3.04 -8.04 -10.63
C LYS A 3 3.74 -9.20 -11.35
N ALA A 4 3.41 -9.41 -12.61
CA ALA A 4 4.04 -10.47 -13.41
C ALA A 4 5.55 -10.26 -13.56
N ASP A 5 5.98 -9.01 -13.72
CA ASP A 5 7.40 -8.69 -13.82
C ASP A 5 8.13 -9.03 -12.51
N LEU A 6 7.49 -8.72 -11.39
CA LEU A 6 8.03 -9.03 -10.08
C LEU A 6 8.17 -10.55 -9.89
N THR A 7 7.13 -11.29 -10.25
CA THR A 7 7.11 -12.76 -10.15
C THR A 7 8.23 -13.37 -10.98
N ASN A 8 8.38 -12.92 -12.22
CA ASN A 8 9.41 -13.43 -13.12
C ASN A 8 10.81 -13.15 -12.61
N LYS A 9 11.02 -11.95 -12.04
CA LYS A 9 12.31 -11.57 -11.48
C LYS A 9 12.66 -12.45 -10.28
N ILE A 10 11.71 -12.68 -9.39
CA ILE A 10 11.91 -13.51 -8.20
C ILE A 10 12.19 -14.96 -8.60
N ALA A 11 11.45 -15.48 -9.57
CA ALA A 11 11.70 -16.84 -10.07
C ALA A 11 13.12 -17.00 -10.56
N LYS A 12 13.60 -16.05 -11.33
CA LYS A 12 14.95 -16.07 -11.88
C LYS A 12 16.02 -15.93 -10.81
N GLU A 13 15.87 -14.94 -9.93
CA GLU A 13 16.89 -14.64 -8.93
C GLU A 13 17.02 -15.73 -7.86
N LEU A 14 15.91 -16.36 -7.49
CA LEU A 14 15.90 -17.41 -6.48
C LEU A 14 15.90 -18.82 -7.04
N ASN A 15 16.00 -18.93 -8.38
CA ASN A 15 15.99 -20.22 -9.06
C ASN A 15 14.76 -21.06 -8.69
N LEU A 16 13.60 -20.41 -8.70
CA LEU A 16 12.33 -21.05 -8.41
C LEU A 16 11.57 -21.29 -9.70
N SER A 17 10.65 -22.26 -9.68
CA SER A 17 9.71 -22.39 -10.78
C SER A 17 8.80 -21.16 -10.82
N LYS A 18 8.19 -20.91 -11.97
CA LYS A 18 7.24 -19.82 -12.11
C LYS A 18 6.10 -19.96 -11.12
N GLN A 19 5.60 -21.17 -10.94
CA GLN A 19 4.52 -21.45 -10.01
C GLN A 19 4.92 -21.15 -8.56
N GLU A 20 6.11 -21.58 -8.14
CA GLU A 20 6.62 -21.31 -6.80
C GLU A 20 6.76 -19.81 -6.52
N ALA A 21 7.32 -19.08 -7.50
CA ALA A 21 7.48 -17.64 -7.38
C ALA A 21 6.13 -16.93 -7.30
N GLU A 22 5.17 -17.36 -8.11
CA GLU A 22 3.83 -16.81 -8.12
C GLU A 22 3.11 -17.01 -6.78
N GLU A 23 3.23 -18.21 -6.22
CA GLU A 23 2.67 -18.51 -4.90
C GLU A 23 3.27 -17.63 -3.81
N GLY A 24 4.59 -17.43 -3.84
CA GLY A 24 5.27 -16.58 -2.87
C GLY A 24 4.86 -15.13 -2.96
N VAL A 25 4.79 -14.60 -4.16
CA VAL A 25 4.36 -13.22 -4.40
C VAL A 25 2.91 -13.02 -3.97
N ASN A 26 2.04 -13.97 -4.33
CA ASN A 26 0.63 -13.91 -3.93
C ASN A 26 0.47 -13.95 -2.41
N LEU A 27 1.21 -14.82 -1.74
CA LEU A 27 1.18 -14.91 -0.29
C LEU A 27 1.61 -13.60 0.36
N PHE A 28 2.65 -12.98 -0.16
CA PHE A 28 3.12 -11.68 0.33
C PHE A 28 1.98 -10.65 0.30
N PHE A 29 1.33 -10.50 -0.85
CA PHE A 29 0.27 -9.52 -1.00
C PHE A 29 -0.97 -9.85 -0.18
N VAL A 30 -1.34 -11.11 -0.09
CA VAL A 30 -2.48 -11.55 0.74
C VAL A 30 -2.19 -11.24 2.21
N THR A 31 -0.98 -11.45 2.66
CA THR A 31 -0.57 -11.17 4.04
C THR A 31 -0.66 -9.68 4.34
N ILE A 32 -0.16 -8.83 3.43
CA ILE A 32 -0.22 -7.37 3.58
C ILE A 32 -1.68 -6.90 3.60
N LYS A 33 -2.50 -7.40 2.68
CA LYS A 33 -3.92 -7.05 2.62
C LYS A 33 -4.66 -7.41 3.91
N GLY A 34 -4.37 -8.60 4.44
CA GLY A 34 -4.97 -9.03 5.69
C GLY A 34 -4.61 -8.13 6.86
N ALA A 35 -3.36 -7.72 6.94
CA ALA A 35 -2.91 -6.80 7.98
C ALA A 35 -3.61 -5.44 7.84
N ILE A 36 -3.75 -4.95 6.62
CA ILE A 36 -4.46 -3.69 6.33
C ILE A 36 -5.92 -3.79 6.77
N GLN A 37 -6.58 -4.90 6.48
CA GLN A 37 -7.97 -5.12 6.88
C GLN A 37 -8.16 -5.10 8.39
N ARG A 38 -7.16 -5.57 9.13
CA ARG A 38 -7.20 -5.56 10.60
C ARG A 38 -6.78 -4.21 11.19
N GLY A 39 -6.40 -3.26 10.36
CA GLY A 39 -5.97 -1.94 10.83
C GLY A 39 -4.58 -1.94 11.45
N GLU A 40 -3.77 -2.95 11.17
CA GLU A 40 -2.41 -3.03 11.68
C GLU A 40 -1.47 -2.12 10.88
N GLU A 41 -0.54 -1.49 11.57
CA GLU A 41 0.54 -0.77 10.90
C GLU A 41 1.56 -1.79 10.41
N ILE A 42 2.10 -1.55 9.22
CA ILE A 42 3.08 -2.46 8.62
C ILE A 42 4.37 -1.69 8.42
N GLU A 43 5.46 -2.17 8.99
CA GLU A 43 6.76 -1.55 8.84
C GLU A 43 7.69 -2.50 8.08
N LEU A 44 8.18 -2.05 6.93
CA LEU A 44 9.14 -2.79 6.13
C LEU A 44 10.47 -2.04 6.19
N ARG A 45 11.34 -2.50 7.05
CA ARG A 45 12.62 -1.85 7.35
C ARG A 45 13.42 -1.59 6.07
N GLY A 46 13.84 -0.35 5.90
CA GLY A 46 14.61 0.05 4.73
C GLY A 46 13.78 0.38 3.50
N PHE A 47 12.47 0.09 3.54
CA PHE A 47 11.57 0.34 2.43
C PHE A 47 10.55 1.43 2.77
N GLY A 48 9.76 1.21 3.81
CA GLY A 48 8.76 2.17 4.23
C GLY A 48 7.73 1.53 5.14
N SER A 49 6.66 2.25 5.41
CA SER A 49 5.59 1.77 6.29
C SER A 49 4.24 2.09 5.72
N PHE A 50 3.28 1.21 5.99
CA PHE A 50 1.88 1.45 5.72
C PHE A 50 1.24 1.95 7.00
N ARG A 51 0.67 3.15 6.96
CA ARG A 51 0.07 3.83 8.10
C ARG A 51 -1.29 4.36 7.72
N TYR A 52 -2.00 4.85 8.74
CA TYR A 52 -3.36 5.34 8.54
C TYR A 52 -3.46 6.77 9.05
N ARG A 53 -4.27 7.55 8.36
CA ARG A 53 -4.67 8.88 8.80
C ARG A 53 -6.16 8.88 9.01
N GLU A 54 -6.60 9.51 10.09
CA GLU A 54 -8.00 9.72 10.31
C GLU A 54 -8.38 11.08 9.77
N ARG A 55 -9.42 11.10 8.96
CA ARG A 55 -10.02 12.35 8.51
C ARG A 55 -11.27 12.57 9.35
N ALA A 56 -11.32 13.73 10.04
CA ALA A 56 -12.48 14.09 10.84
C ALA A 56 -13.72 14.22 9.96
N ALA A 57 -14.88 13.98 10.54
CA ALA A 57 -16.15 14.24 9.88
C ALA A 57 -16.21 15.71 9.51
N ARG A 58 -16.76 15.99 8.35
CA ARG A 58 -16.87 17.36 7.85
C ARG A 58 -18.17 17.55 7.11
N THR A 59 -18.56 18.81 6.93
CA THR A 59 -19.71 19.14 6.12
C THR A 59 -19.22 19.49 4.71
N GLY A 60 -19.62 18.71 3.74
CA GLY A 60 -19.37 18.99 2.35
C GLY A 60 -20.57 19.65 1.71
N ARG A 61 -20.51 19.88 0.42
CA ARG A 61 -21.61 20.47 -0.32
C ARG A 61 -21.91 19.62 -1.54
N ASN A 62 -23.17 19.32 -1.76
CA ASN A 62 -23.60 18.58 -2.94
C ASN A 62 -23.43 19.51 -4.16
N PRO A 63 -22.57 19.15 -5.13
CA PRO A 63 -22.33 20.03 -6.29
C PRO A 63 -23.56 20.19 -7.18
N ARG A 64 -24.54 19.29 -7.08
CA ARG A 64 -25.75 19.33 -7.89
C ARG A 64 -26.79 20.27 -7.33
N THR A 65 -27.00 20.25 -6.00
CA THR A 65 -28.07 21.02 -5.35
C THR A 65 -27.53 22.15 -4.47
N GLY A 66 -26.24 22.11 -4.13
CA GLY A 66 -25.64 23.07 -3.21
C GLY A 66 -25.97 22.82 -1.75
N GLU A 67 -26.72 21.77 -1.45
CA GLU A 67 -27.09 21.44 -0.09
C GLU A 67 -25.91 20.86 0.70
N PRO A 68 -25.83 21.17 2.01
CA PRO A 68 -24.79 20.59 2.85
C PRO A 68 -24.97 19.08 3.00
N VAL A 69 -23.85 18.35 2.94
CA VAL A 69 -23.81 16.90 3.07
C VAL A 69 -22.81 16.55 4.14
N GLN A 70 -23.19 15.69 5.07
CA GLN A 70 -22.29 15.18 6.10
C GLN A 70 -21.34 14.16 5.50
N VAL A 71 -20.04 14.41 5.62
CA VAL A 71 -19.01 13.45 5.23
C VAL A 71 -18.48 12.81 6.52
N PRO A 72 -18.72 11.51 6.73
CA PRO A 72 -18.29 10.85 7.97
C PRO A 72 -16.77 10.79 8.10
N ALA A 73 -16.30 10.65 9.34
CA ALA A 73 -14.90 10.40 9.60
C ALA A 73 -14.50 9.06 8.98
N LYS A 74 -13.28 8.97 8.46
CA LYS A 74 -12.79 7.73 7.89
C LYS A 74 -11.28 7.61 8.02
N LYS A 75 -10.79 6.38 7.97
CA LYS A 75 -9.37 6.09 7.93
C LYS A 75 -8.90 6.05 6.48
N VAL A 76 -7.75 6.65 6.23
CA VAL A 76 -7.13 6.63 4.91
C VAL A 76 -5.77 5.94 5.03
N LEU A 77 -5.58 4.91 4.23
CA LEU A 77 -4.29 4.22 4.15
C LEU A 77 -3.32 5.07 3.34
N TYR A 78 -2.10 5.19 3.84
CA TYR A 78 -1.04 5.83 3.07
C TYR A 78 0.28 5.11 3.29
N PHE A 79 1.16 5.22 2.31
CA PHE A 79 2.50 4.66 2.37
C PHE A 79 3.50 5.76 2.70
N LYS A 80 4.28 5.56 3.77
CA LYS A 80 5.35 6.46 4.15
C LYS A 80 6.68 5.82 3.75
N PRO A 81 7.37 6.34 2.73
CA PRO A 81 8.65 5.78 2.33
C PRO A 81 9.72 6.00 3.40
N SER A 82 10.65 5.07 3.50
CA SER A 82 11.77 5.19 4.42
C SER A 82 12.71 6.31 3.95
N LYS A 83 13.55 6.78 4.84
CA LYS A 83 14.57 7.78 4.49
C LYS A 83 15.49 7.25 3.39
N LEU A 84 15.85 5.97 3.49
CA LEU A 84 16.69 5.33 2.48
C LEU A 84 16.01 5.34 1.10
N LEU A 85 14.72 5.00 1.06
CA LEU A 85 13.97 4.98 -0.19
C LEU A 85 13.84 6.38 -0.79
N LYS A 86 13.55 7.38 0.05
CA LYS A 86 13.49 8.77 -0.40
C LYS A 86 14.80 9.23 -1.01
N ASN A 87 15.92 8.85 -0.39
CA ASN A 87 17.22 9.22 -0.90
C ASN A 87 17.51 8.58 -2.25
N LEU A 88 17.06 7.35 -2.46
CA LEU A 88 17.22 6.67 -3.75
C LEU A 88 16.46 7.39 -4.87
N ILE A 89 15.26 7.88 -4.58
CA ILE A 89 14.44 8.59 -5.56
C ILE A 89 15.04 9.95 -5.90
N ASN A 90 15.57 10.65 -4.88
CA ASN A 90 16.07 12.00 -5.02
C ASN A 90 17.59 12.08 -5.26
N LYS A 91 18.19 10.97 -5.53
CA LYS A 91 19.62 10.89 -5.80
C LYS A 91 19.93 11.56 -7.13
N LYS A 92 20.87 12.48 -7.11
CA LYS A 92 21.34 13.19 -8.31
C LYS A 92 22.62 12.54 -8.85
#